data_ff571459da71fbde914058c1b360e0dc
#
_entry.id   ff571459da71fbde914058c1b360e0dc
#
_cell.length_a   1.000
_cell.length_b   1.000
_cell.length_c   1.000
_cell.angle_alpha   90.00
_cell.angle_beta   90.00
_cell.angle_gamma   90.00
#
_symmetry.space_group_name_H-M   'P 1'
#
loop_
_entity.id
_entity.type
_entity.pdbx_description
1 polymer ?
#
loop_
_entity_poly.entity_id
_entity_poly.type
_entity_poly.pdbx_seq_one_letter_code
_entity_poly.pdbx_strand_id
1 'polypeptide(L)'
;MCGILGCINFKFVPGSLDSISHRGPDGSGVKNFKINSHDVTLAHRRLSIVDVSENGAQPMASGDGNSFITFNGEIYNHDTLKPKMKFTQFKGHSDTETLVNYFNEHTISDLKDLNGIFGFAILDQAKKRLYVARDRFGVKPIYYYFKNNQLVFSSEVRPFKHYIDMVYDRENVTEGLKMRYVGAPDTIFTDIKKIEAGQVLTFDLSQEEIVLTKEYYIKTPKMGSRKQESASLVKEYGQLFEQAVERQLMSDVEIGVLLSGGIDSALVAAVAKNKSAKPLKTFTVGFKEGLFASDEIEMAKVTAETLKLENIAVRTDFVDFIEDLKKIIRIVEEPIATNSIIPMYSLSKLTAEHVKVVLSGQGADEPLYGYRKYKGLIFLKHLERFSFLRKGLKLTGMKSMKKEDVRRFYDAAVETDMLTAYREYNSISSGNELGKLLNKTGLADTDTILKRKQGLFKEKWNARIPSDKAIISFPFLDLRNSLADDLLMYTDKLMMHFSVECRVPILDNDLIEFIESLHHSYKLSFSKGKIIHKQFAEEYLPASIVHRKKIGFATPASKWYKTHKQLIEDIICSSKEIGKIFNINAIKEVLNTHEQNQNGEKQILLLLSLALLME
;
A
#
# COMPACT_ATOMS: atom_id res chain seq x y z
N MET A 1 -7.49 14.34 -3.73
CA MET A 1 -6.89 13.24 -4.50
C MET A 1 -7.61 13.04 -5.82
N CYS A 2 -6.94 12.40 -6.78
CA CYS A 2 -7.36 12.50 -8.17
C CYS A 2 -7.21 11.15 -8.89
N GLY A 3 -7.67 11.08 -10.13
CA GLY A 3 -7.34 10.03 -11.06
C GLY A 3 -6.46 10.58 -12.17
N ILE A 4 -5.30 9.99 -12.40
CA ILE A 4 -4.43 10.35 -13.54
C ILE A 4 -4.46 9.27 -14.60
N LEU A 5 -4.38 9.70 -15.85
CA LEU A 5 -4.29 8.85 -17.04
C LEU A 5 -3.44 9.57 -18.08
N GLY A 6 -2.66 8.84 -18.84
CA GLY A 6 -2.00 9.36 -20.02
C GLY A 6 -1.58 8.27 -20.96
N CYS A 7 -1.33 8.65 -22.21
CA CYS A 7 -0.84 7.72 -23.22
C CYS A 7 0.15 8.40 -24.19
N ILE A 8 1.02 7.58 -24.77
CA ILE A 8 1.90 7.96 -25.88
C ILE A 8 1.64 6.99 -27.03
N ASN A 9 1.47 7.54 -28.25
CA ASN A 9 1.26 6.80 -29.50
C ASN A 9 0.04 5.86 -29.49
N PHE A 10 -0.91 6.11 -28.58
CA PHE A 10 -2.27 5.57 -28.64
C PHE A 10 -3.25 6.69 -28.93
N LYS A 11 -4.29 6.40 -29.69
CA LYS A 11 -5.45 7.31 -29.80
C LYS A 11 -6.15 7.34 -28.45
N PHE A 12 -6.30 8.52 -27.87
CA PHE A 12 -6.99 8.67 -26.61
C PHE A 12 -8.45 8.25 -26.70
N VAL A 13 -8.90 7.42 -25.74
CA VAL A 13 -10.28 6.92 -25.66
C VAL A 13 -10.95 7.58 -24.44
N PRO A 14 -11.94 8.48 -24.62
CA PRO A 14 -12.60 9.18 -23.51
C PRO A 14 -13.15 8.23 -22.42
N GLY A 15 -13.75 7.10 -22.80
CA GLY A 15 -14.24 6.09 -21.86
C GLY A 15 -13.19 5.53 -20.92
N SER A 16 -11.89 5.61 -21.26
CA SER A 16 -10.82 5.21 -20.36
C SER A 16 -10.70 6.17 -19.16
N LEU A 17 -10.87 7.47 -19.38
CA LEU A 17 -10.88 8.47 -18.31
C LEU A 17 -12.17 8.39 -17.48
N ASP A 18 -13.30 8.09 -18.12
CA ASP A 18 -14.59 7.92 -17.43
C ASP A 18 -14.58 6.72 -16.49
N SER A 19 -13.81 5.67 -16.82
CA SER A 19 -13.68 4.49 -15.98
C SER A 19 -13.07 4.76 -14.60
N ILE A 20 -12.38 5.89 -14.41
CA ILE A 20 -11.81 6.34 -13.13
C ILE A 20 -12.46 7.62 -12.59
N SER A 21 -13.68 7.96 -13.03
CA SER A 21 -14.41 9.17 -12.62
C SER A 21 -14.69 9.23 -11.11
N HIS A 22 -14.88 8.08 -10.46
CA HIS A 22 -15.07 7.96 -9.02
C HIS A 22 -13.89 8.51 -8.19
N ARG A 23 -12.68 8.53 -8.75
CA ARG A 23 -11.50 9.10 -8.06
C ARG A 23 -11.54 10.63 -7.99
N GLY A 24 -12.25 11.27 -8.91
CA GLY A 24 -12.32 12.73 -8.97
C GLY A 24 -13.58 13.21 -9.68
N PRO A 25 -14.71 13.30 -8.94
CA PRO A 25 -15.99 13.71 -9.50
C PRO A 25 -16.11 15.21 -9.72
N ASP A 26 -15.23 16.04 -9.12
CA ASP A 26 -15.36 17.50 -9.11
C ASP A 26 -14.91 18.17 -10.42
N GLY A 27 -14.14 17.47 -11.26
CA GLY A 27 -13.69 18.01 -12.55
C GLY A 27 -12.91 17.02 -13.41
N SER A 28 -12.70 17.38 -14.66
CA SER A 28 -11.87 16.60 -15.60
C SER A 28 -11.13 17.49 -16.55
N GLY A 29 -9.97 17.04 -17.02
CA GLY A 29 -9.19 17.72 -18.04
C GLY A 29 -8.42 16.77 -18.93
N VAL A 30 -8.23 17.13 -20.19
CA VAL A 30 -7.43 16.40 -21.17
C VAL A 30 -6.61 17.41 -21.98
N LYS A 31 -5.32 17.15 -22.15
CA LYS A 31 -4.43 17.92 -23.03
C LYS A 31 -3.65 16.99 -23.93
N ASN A 32 -3.59 17.35 -25.21
CA ASN A 32 -2.86 16.62 -26.25
C ASN A 32 -1.64 17.44 -26.68
N PHE A 33 -0.54 16.75 -26.91
CA PHE A 33 0.73 17.33 -27.31
C PHE A 33 1.33 16.53 -28.46
N LYS A 34 2.13 17.21 -29.29
CA LYS A 34 2.98 16.58 -30.28
C LYS A 34 4.45 16.84 -29.92
N ILE A 35 5.18 15.80 -29.59
CA ILE A 35 6.62 15.87 -29.29
C ILE A 35 7.37 15.07 -30.33
N ASN A 36 8.03 15.75 -31.28
CA ASN A 36 8.59 15.14 -32.47
C ASN A 36 7.54 14.29 -33.21
N SER A 37 7.78 12.98 -33.39
CA SER A 37 6.84 12.03 -34.04
C SER A 37 5.79 11.48 -33.04
N HIS A 38 5.91 11.75 -31.72
CA HIS A 38 5.07 11.15 -30.71
C HIS A 38 3.84 11.98 -30.38
N ASP A 39 2.69 11.33 -30.36
CA ASP A 39 1.44 11.90 -29.83
C ASP A 39 1.37 11.59 -28.32
N VAL A 40 1.24 12.61 -27.49
CA VAL A 40 1.20 12.49 -26.02
C VAL A 40 -0.12 13.05 -25.52
N THR A 41 -0.83 12.29 -24.69
CA THR A 41 -2.03 12.77 -23.99
C THR A 41 -1.83 12.68 -22.49
N LEU A 42 -2.12 13.78 -21.79
CA LEU A 42 -2.28 13.81 -20.33
C LEU A 42 -3.75 14.05 -19.99
N ALA A 43 -4.29 13.29 -19.06
CA ALA A 43 -5.68 13.37 -18.63
C ALA A 43 -5.81 13.27 -17.10
N HIS A 44 -6.86 13.89 -16.55
CA HIS A 44 -7.05 14.04 -15.13
C HIS A 44 -8.52 13.97 -14.73
N ARG A 45 -8.80 13.36 -13.59
CA ARG A 45 -10.06 13.43 -12.82
C ARG A 45 -9.78 14.06 -11.48
N ARG A 46 -10.45 15.18 -11.16
CA ARG A 46 -10.16 16.01 -10.00
C ARG A 46 -11.10 15.75 -8.84
N LEU A 47 -10.51 15.51 -7.65
CA LEU A 47 -11.15 15.67 -6.36
C LEU A 47 -10.54 16.93 -5.72
N SER A 48 -11.33 17.99 -5.56
CA SER A 48 -10.87 19.29 -5.07
C SER A 48 -10.75 19.26 -3.55
N ILE A 49 -9.52 19.41 -3.04
CA ILE A 49 -9.18 19.38 -1.60
C ILE A 49 -8.37 20.62 -1.23
N VAL A 50 -7.32 20.92 -1.98
CA VAL A 50 -6.50 22.12 -1.86
C VAL A 50 -6.67 22.95 -3.11
N ASP A 51 -6.90 24.26 -2.95
CA ASP A 51 -7.27 25.19 -4.00
C ASP A 51 -8.49 24.72 -4.81
N VAL A 52 -9.66 24.78 -4.20
CA VAL A 52 -10.93 24.30 -4.83
C VAL A 52 -11.36 25.14 -6.05
N SER A 53 -10.64 26.24 -6.38
CA SER A 53 -10.91 27.08 -7.55
C SER A 53 -10.44 26.42 -8.88
N GLU A 54 -10.71 27.09 -10.00
CA GLU A 54 -10.24 26.66 -11.33
C GLU A 54 -8.71 26.73 -11.46
N ASN A 55 -7.99 27.44 -10.58
CA ASN A 55 -6.52 27.48 -10.57
C ASN A 55 -5.89 26.12 -10.24
N GLY A 56 -6.63 25.25 -9.53
CA GLY A 56 -6.24 23.87 -9.28
C GLY A 56 -6.56 22.88 -10.41
N ALA A 57 -7.07 23.32 -11.58
CA ALA A 57 -7.42 22.44 -12.69
C ALA A 57 -6.18 21.81 -13.34
N GLN A 58 -6.32 20.55 -13.78
CA GLN A 58 -5.24 19.78 -14.38
C GLN A 58 -5.71 19.10 -15.69
N PRO A 59 -4.80 18.82 -16.66
CA PRO A 59 -3.34 18.98 -16.65
C PRO A 59 -2.93 20.46 -16.55
N MET A 60 -2.04 20.78 -15.55
CA MET A 60 -1.62 22.14 -15.23
C MET A 60 -0.28 22.45 -15.91
N ALA A 61 -0.14 23.67 -16.42
CA ALA A 61 1.11 24.14 -17.01
C ALA A 61 2.02 24.77 -15.94
N SER A 62 3.34 24.66 -16.12
CA SER A 62 4.32 25.50 -15.42
C SER A 62 4.16 26.98 -15.81
N GLY A 63 4.71 27.88 -15.03
CA GLY A 63 4.61 29.32 -15.27
C GLY A 63 5.21 29.79 -16.59
N ASP A 64 6.22 29.09 -17.10
CA ASP A 64 6.84 29.33 -18.43
C ASP A 64 6.14 28.58 -19.58
N GLY A 65 5.15 27.73 -19.27
CA GLY A 65 4.38 26.94 -20.25
C GLY A 65 5.13 25.75 -20.85
N ASN A 66 6.34 25.42 -20.41
CA ASN A 66 7.16 24.34 -20.99
C ASN A 66 6.85 22.97 -20.39
N SER A 67 6.39 22.90 -19.16
CA SER A 67 6.05 21.66 -18.48
C SER A 67 4.57 21.56 -18.17
N PHE A 68 4.02 20.33 -18.26
CA PHE A 68 2.62 20.03 -17.93
C PHE A 68 2.54 18.85 -16.99
N ILE A 69 1.74 18.97 -15.92
CA ILE A 69 1.58 17.93 -14.92
C ILE A 69 0.14 17.39 -14.86
N THR A 70 0.01 16.09 -14.65
CA THR A 70 -1.17 15.44 -14.08
C THR A 70 -0.75 14.75 -12.78
N PHE A 71 -1.45 15.04 -11.69
CA PHE A 71 -1.01 14.75 -10.33
C PHE A 71 -2.15 14.18 -9.47
N ASN A 72 -1.87 13.10 -8.77
CA ASN A 72 -2.74 12.49 -7.79
C ASN A 72 -1.98 12.39 -6.46
N GLY A 73 -2.26 13.27 -5.52
CA GLY A 73 -1.58 13.28 -4.24
C GLY A 73 -1.62 14.63 -3.54
N GLU A 74 -0.72 14.79 -2.57
CA GLU A 74 -0.46 16.02 -1.81
C GLU A 74 1.04 16.13 -1.52
N ILE A 75 1.60 17.33 -1.73
CA ILE A 75 2.98 17.68 -1.33
C ILE A 75 2.89 18.55 -0.08
N TYR A 76 3.01 17.91 1.07
CA TYR A 76 2.79 18.55 2.38
C TYR A 76 3.78 19.68 2.72
N ASN A 77 4.96 19.63 2.14
CA ASN A 77 6.00 20.66 2.35
C ASN A 77 6.12 21.66 1.20
N HIS A 78 5.08 21.80 0.36
CA HIS A 78 5.14 22.66 -0.84
C HIS A 78 5.50 24.12 -0.51
N ASP A 79 5.04 24.67 0.61
CA ASP A 79 5.39 26.04 1.02
C ASP A 79 6.88 26.19 1.35
N THR A 80 7.54 25.15 1.85
CA THR A 80 8.99 25.17 2.12
C THR A 80 9.83 25.01 0.85
N LEU A 81 9.24 24.58 -0.26
CA LEU A 81 9.89 24.50 -1.56
C LEU A 81 9.86 25.83 -2.32
N LYS A 82 8.82 26.65 -2.15
CA LYS A 82 8.66 27.95 -2.82
C LYS A 82 9.89 28.86 -2.70
N PRO A 83 10.52 29.04 -1.52
CA PRO A 83 11.74 29.85 -1.39
C PRO A 83 12.96 29.31 -2.13
N LYS A 84 12.96 28.03 -2.54
CA LYS A 84 14.05 27.37 -3.28
C LYS A 84 13.92 27.57 -4.79
N MET A 85 12.84 28.21 -5.28
CA MET A 85 12.55 28.44 -6.69
C MET A 85 12.77 29.88 -7.08
N LYS A 86 13.06 30.12 -8.36
CA LYS A 86 13.08 31.44 -8.99
C LYS A 86 11.68 31.92 -9.34
N PHE A 87 10.76 30.96 -9.61
CA PHE A 87 9.37 31.23 -9.93
C PHE A 87 8.62 31.78 -8.70
N THR A 88 7.92 32.91 -8.86
CA THR A 88 7.21 33.62 -7.77
C THR A 88 5.78 34.03 -8.13
N GLN A 89 5.34 33.80 -9.38
CA GLN A 89 4.05 34.29 -9.88
C GLN A 89 2.96 33.23 -9.79
N PHE A 90 2.72 32.72 -8.57
CA PHE A 90 1.67 31.71 -8.33
C PHE A 90 0.28 32.32 -8.57
N LYS A 91 -0.59 31.59 -9.28
CA LYS A 91 -1.98 31.95 -9.56
C LYS A 91 -2.94 31.49 -8.47
N GLY A 92 -2.57 30.42 -7.77
CA GLY A 92 -3.33 29.81 -6.70
C GLY A 92 -2.46 29.46 -5.50
N HIS A 93 -2.98 28.60 -4.64
CA HIS A 93 -2.25 28.06 -3.48
C HIS A 93 -2.08 26.54 -3.53
N SER A 94 -2.33 25.96 -4.71
CA SER A 94 -2.21 24.51 -4.94
C SER A 94 -0.75 24.05 -4.82
N ASP A 95 -0.56 22.92 -4.16
CA ASP A 95 0.70 22.19 -4.13
C ASP A 95 1.12 21.69 -5.52
N THR A 96 0.13 21.40 -6.40
CA THR A 96 0.36 21.03 -7.80
C THR A 96 1.10 22.13 -8.58
N GLU A 97 0.71 23.40 -8.39
CA GLU A 97 1.38 24.54 -9.02
C GLU A 97 2.82 24.68 -8.51
N THR A 98 3.03 24.47 -7.21
CA THR A 98 4.37 24.44 -6.63
C THR A 98 5.20 23.29 -7.25
N LEU A 99 4.65 22.08 -7.33
CA LEU A 99 5.35 20.91 -7.83
C LEU A 99 5.79 21.06 -9.29
N VAL A 100 4.91 21.50 -10.19
CA VAL A 100 5.26 21.64 -11.62
C VAL A 100 6.34 22.69 -11.85
N ASN A 101 6.29 23.80 -11.11
CA ASN A 101 7.32 24.85 -11.19
C ASN A 101 8.63 24.44 -10.51
N TYR A 102 8.56 23.73 -9.38
CA TYR A 102 9.75 23.18 -8.72
C TYR A 102 10.48 22.19 -9.64
N PHE A 103 9.74 21.26 -10.26
CA PHE A 103 10.33 20.27 -11.18
C PHE A 103 10.94 20.92 -12.43
N ASN A 104 10.35 22.01 -12.92
CA ASN A 104 10.86 22.73 -14.11
C ASN A 104 12.26 23.34 -13.87
N GLU A 105 12.55 23.74 -12.63
CA GLU A 105 13.83 24.36 -12.23
C GLU A 105 14.86 23.35 -11.64
N HIS A 106 14.43 22.12 -11.31
CA HIS A 106 15.22 21.13 -10.59
C HIS A 106 15.38 19.83 -11.40
N THR A 107 15.99 18.83 -10.81
CA THR A 107 16.28 17.54 -11.43
C THR A 107 15.53 16.39 -10.75
N ILE A 108 15.56 15.20 -11.34
CA ILE A 108 14.99 13.97 -10.73
C ILE A 108 15.57 13.73 -9.32
N SER A 109 16.88 14.02 -9.12
CA SER A 109 17.51 13.82 -7.81
C SER A 109 16.93 14.70 -6.70
N ASP A 110 16.26 15.80 -7.05
CA ASP A 110 15.65 16.74 -6.10
C ASP A 110 14.23 16.32 -5.69
N LEU A 111 13.66 15.30 -6.32
CA LEU A 111 12.40 14.67 -5.86
C LEU A 111 12.50 14.11 -4.43
N LYS A 112 13.70 13.83 -3.94
CA LYS A 112 13.96 13.45 -2.53
C LYS A 112 13.53 14.53 -1.53
N ASP A 113 13.46 15.79 -1.95
CA ASP A 113 13.06 16.93 -1.11
C ASP A 113 11.53 17.04 -0.93
N LEU A 114 10.77 16.28 -1.73
CA LEU A 114 9.32 16.23 -1.62
C LEU A 114 8.89 15.40 -0.41
N ASN A 115 8.17 16.01 0.53
CA ASN A 115 7.49 15.29 1.60
C ASN A 115 5.99 15.25 1.28
N GLY A 116 5.49 14.07 0.88
CA GLY A 116 4.12 13.93 0.40
C GLY A 116 3.76 12.51 0.01
N ILE A 117 2.51 12.34 -0.36
CA ILE A 117 1.95 11.11 -0.94
C ILE A 117 1.52 11.43 -2.37
N PHE A 118 2.06 10.72 -3.35
CA PHE A 118 1.82 11.12 -4.73
C PHE A 118 2.03 10.02 -5.78
N GLY A 119 1.30 10.23 -6.87
CA GLY A 119 1.59 9.70 -8.17
C GLY A 119 1.40 10.80 -9.20
N PHE A 120 2.39 11.09 -10.05
CA PHE A 120 2.28 12.13 -11.05
C PHE A 120 2.93 11.75 -12.38
N ALA A 121 2.50 12.45 -13.43
CA ALA A 121 3.23 12.49 -14.70
C ALA A 121 3.49 13.94 -15.09
N ILE A 122 4.75 14.25 -15.47
CA ILE A 122 5.18 15.56 -15.97
C ILE A 122 5.73 15.39 -17.37
N LEU A 123 5.13 16.09 -18.33
CA LEU A 123 5.68 16.26 -19.67
C LEU A 123 6.51 17.54 -19.73
N ASP A 124 7.81 17.40 -19.93
CA ASP A 124 8.74 18.50 -20.19
C ASP A 124 8.97 18.59 -21.71
N GLN A 125 8.35 19.59 -22.35
CA GLN A 125 8.42 19.78 -23.78
C GLN A 125 9.82 20.23 -24.25
N ALA A 126 10.51 21.03 -23.42
CA ALA A 126 11.85 21.53 -23.75
C ALA A 126 12.89 20.40 -23.73
N LYS A 127 12.83 19.51 -22.75
CA LYS A 127 13.69 18.32 -22.65
C LYS A 127 13.15 17.14 -23.48
N LYS A 128 11.93 17.24 -24.03
CA LYS A 128 11.24 16.17 -24.77
C LYS A 128 11.16 14.87 -23.95
N ARG A 129 10.73 14.97 -22.70
CA ARG A 129 10.67 13.86 -21.77
C ARG A 129 9.34 13.82 -21.01
N LEU A 130 8.83 12.60 -20.84
CA LEU A 130 7.74 12.33 -19.92
C LEU A 130 8.31 11.62 -18.68
N TYR A 131 8.06 12.19 -17.52
CA TYR A 131 8.41 11.62 -16.22
C TYR A 131 7.17 11.09 -15.55
N VAL A 132 7.20 9.86 -15.02
CA VAL A 132 6.12 9.30 -14.22
C VAL A 132 6.70 8.81 -12.90
N ALA A 133 6.25 9.38 -11.77
CA ALA A 133 6.84 9.14 -10.46
C ALA A 133 5.81 8.70 -9.42
N ARG A 134 6.24 7.83 -8.50
CA ARG A 134 5.46 7.35 -7.36
C ARG A 134 6.15 7.72 -6.05
N ASP A 135 5.38 8.09 -5.03
CA ASP A 135 5.89 8.50 -3.72
C ASP A 135 6.77 7.45 -3.04
N ARG A 136 7.51 7.90 -2.03
CA ARG A 136 8.55 7.14 -1.31
C ARG A 136 8.07 5.81 -0.75
N PHE A 137 6.82 5.73 -0.30
CA PHE A 137 6.25 4.54 0.34
C PHE A 137 5.16 3.86 -0.52
N GLY A 138 4.91 4.39 -1.72
CA GLY A 138 3.92 3.85 -2.64
C GLY A 138 2.49 3.97 -2.14
N VAL A 139 2.17 5.07 -1.43
CA VAL A 139 0.82 5.35 -0.93
C VAL A 139 -0.16 5.51 -2.09
N LYS A 140 0.27 6.18 -3.17
CA LYS A 140 -0.56 6.35 -4.37
C LYS A 140 -0.17 5.33 -5.43
N PRO A 141 -1.14 4.52 -5.93
CA PRO A 141 -0.86 3.55 -6.99
C PRO A 141 -0.68 4.23 -8.34
N ILE A 142 0.27 3.72 -9.14
CA ILE A 142 0.39 4.00 -10.56
C ILE A 142 0.75 2.71 -11.28
N TYR A 143 0.02 2.46 -12.37
CA TYR A 143 0.22 1.34 -13.29
C TYR A 143 0.68 1.87 -14.64
N TYR A 144 1.44 1.06 -15.38
CA TYR A 144 1.83 1.38 -16.74
C TYR A 144 1.93 0.15 -17.63
N TYR A 145 1.68 0.36 -18.93
CA TYR A 145 2.00 -0.54 -20.03
C TYR A 145 2.99 0.18 -20.93
N PHE A 146 4.08 -0.45 -21.31
CA PHE A 146 5.02 0.11 -22.29
C PHE A 146 5.58 -1.00 -23.17
N LYS A 147 5.25 -0.95 -24.47
CA LYS A 147 5.69 -1.90 -25.48
C LYS A 147 5.56 -1.28 -26.87
N ASN A 148 6.49 -1.56 -27.78
CA ASN A 148 6.45 -1.11 -29.18
C ASN A 148 6.24 0.42 -29.31
N ASN A 149 6.98 1.23 -28.56
CA ASN A 149 6.85 2.69 -28.51
C ASN A 149 5.45 3.21 -28.09
N GLN A 150 4.63 2.36 -27.50
CA GLN A 150 3.31 2.71 -27.00
C GLN A 150 3.28 2.66 -25.47
N LEU A 151 2.81 3.73 -24.85
CA LEU A 151 2.65 3.86 -23.40
C LEU A 151 1.19 4.12 -23.05
N VAL A 152 0.72 3.47 -21.98
CA VAL A 152 -0.43 3.91 -21.18
C VAL A 152 0.01 3.92 -19.72
N PHE A 153 -0.36 4.92 -18.94
CA PHE A 153 -0.23 4.93 -17.49
C PHE A 153 -1.52 5.42 -16.84
N SER A 154 -1.82 4.90 -15.65
CA SER A 154 -3.02 5.29 -14.91
C SER A 154 -2.90 5.00 -13.42
N SER A 155 -3.72 5.69 -12.61
CA SER A 155 -3.91 5.39 -11.17
C SER A 155 -4.54 4.02 -10.91
N GLU A 156 -5.30 3.46 -11.85
CA GLU A 156 -6.00 2.17 -11.74
C GLU A 156 -5.81 1.31 -12.99
N VAL A 157 -6.11 0.02 -12.87
CA VAL A 157 -5.90 -0.95 -13.97
C VAL A 157 -7.01 -0.89 -15.02
N ARG A 158 -8.25 -0.59 -14.63
CA ARG A 158 -9.42 -0.63 -15.54
C ARG A 158 -9.33 0.21 -16.81
N PRO A 159 -8.60 1.35 -16.89
CA PRO A 159 -8.42 2.08 -18.13
C PRO A 159 -7.70 1.29 -19.22
N PHE A 160 -6.81 0.36 -18.87
CA PHE A 160 -5.97 -0.37 -19.83
C PHE A 160 -6.77 -1.23 -20.80
N LYS A 161 -7.95 -1.74 -20.40
CA LYS A 161 -8.85 -2.51 -21.27
C LYS A 161 -9.32 -1.78 -22.54
N HIS A 162 -9.19 -0.45 -22.55
CA HIS A 162 -9.51 0.37 -23.74
C HIS A 162 -8.38 0.46 -24.74
N TYR A 163 -7.18 -0.04 -24.39
CA TYR A 163 -5.96 0.09 -25.18
C TYR A 163 -5.31 -1.24 -25.52
N ILE A 164 -5.42 -2.22 -24.64
CA ILE A 164 -4.76 -3.53 -24.76
C ILE A 164 -5.67 -4.66 -24.28
N ASP A 165 -5.39 -5.88 -24.75
CA ASP A 165 -6.00 -7.09 -24.22
C ASP A 165 -5.46 -7.41 -22.82
N MET A 166 -6.36 -7.73 -21.91
CA MET A 166 -6.03 -8.04 -20.51
C MET A 166 -5.75 -9.54 -20.37
N VAL A 167 -4.48 -9.93 -20.32
CA VAL A 167 -4.05 -11.33 -20.22
C VAL A 167 -3.46 -11.61 -18.85
N TYR A 168 -3.99 -12.61 -18.15
CA TYR A 168 -3.49 -13.01 -16.82
C TYR A 168 -2.12 -13.69 -16.92
N ASP A 169 -1.22 -13.32 -16.00
CA ASP A 169 0.10 -13.91 -15.85
C ASP A 169 0.09 -14.98 -14.76
N ARG A 170 0.19 -16.24 -15.18
CA ARG A 170 0.19 -17.40 -14.26
C ARG A 170 1.29 -17.34 -13.21
N GLU A 171 2.46 -16.82 -13.53
CA GLU A 171 3.58 -16.76 -12.59
C GLU A 171 3.34 -15.70 -11.52
N ASN A 172 2.74 -14.57 -11.92
CA ASN A 172 2.36 -13.52 -10.98
C ASN A 172 1.20 -13.98 -10.09
N VAL A 173 0.24 -14.75 -10.63
CA VAL A 173 -0.80 -15.42 -9.83
C VAL A 173 -0.17 -16.38 -8.81
N THR A 174 0.84 -17.19 -9.23
CA THR A 174 1.58 -18.08 -8.33
C THR A 174 2.30 -17.29 -7.22
N GLU A 175 2.91 -16.15 -7.56
CA GLU A 175 3.54 -15.26 -6.58
C GLU A 175 2.52 -14.71 -5.57
N GLY A 176 1.34 -14.29 -6.04
CA GLY A 176 0.24 -13.84 -5.18
C GLY A 176 -0.20 -14.94 -4.19
N LEU A 177 -0.27 -16.19 -4.64
CA LEU A 177 -0.58 -17.34 -3.79
C LEU A 177 0.50 -17.63 -2.75
N LYS A 178 1.76 -17.33 -3.04
CA LYS A 178 2.85 -17.47 -2.07
C LYS A 178 2.86 -16.32 -1.08
N MET A 179 2.79 -15.09 -1.57
CA MET A 179 3.06 -13.88 -0.79
C MET A 179 1.79 -13.16 -0.30
N ARG A 180 0.59 -13.60 -0.68
CA ARG A 180 -0.74 -13.00 -0.48
C ARG A 180 -1.05 -11.74 -1.31
N TYR A 181 -0.10 -11.21 -2.04
CA TYR A 181 -0.22 -10.06 -2.95
C TYR A 181 0.80 -10.19 -4.08
N VAL A 182 0.58 -9.49 -5.17
CA VAL A 182 1.57 -9.37 -6.26
C VAL A 182 2.35 -8.09 -6.07
N GLY A 183 3.64 -8.21 -5.70
CA GLY A 183 4.50 -7.05 -5.43
C GLY A 183 4.96 -6.35 -6.72
N ALA A 184 5.11 -5.02 -6.66
CA ALA A 184 5.69 -4.25 -7.75
C ALA A 184 7.10 -4.75 -8.14
N PRO A 185 7.46 -4.73 -9.43
CA PRO A 185 6.75 -4.07 -10.53
C PRO A 185 5.61 -4.90 -11.15
N ASP A 186 5.36 -6.10 -10.70
CA ASP A 186 4.40 -7.00 -11.33
C ASP A 186 2.94 -6.67 -10.94
N THR A 187 2.01 -7.08 -11.80
CA THR A 187 0.57 -7.22 -11.53
C THR A 187 0.15 -8.63 -11.92
N ILE A 188 -1.12 -8.99 -11.72
CA ILE A 188 -1.64 -10.27 -12.24
C ILE A 188 -1.74 -10.32 -13.77
N PHE A 189 -1.48 -9.23 -14.46
CA PHE A 189 -1.54 -9.13 -15.93
C PHE A 189 -0.13 -9.14 -16.53
N THR A 190 0.04 -9.76 -17.70
CA THR A 190 1.33 -9.99 -18.35
C THR A 190 2.11 -8.70 -18.64
N ASP A 191 1.47 -7.72 -19.24
CA ASP A 191 2.15 -6.52 -19.77
C ASP A 191 1.88 -5.25 -18.93
N ILE A 192 1.03 -5.33 -17.90
CA ILE A 192 0.76 -4.20 -17.01
C ILE A 192 1.66 -4.28 -15.79
N LYS A 193 2.39 -3.20 -15.51
CA LYS A 193 3.33 -3.11 -14.40
C LYS A 193 2.91 -2.00 -13.42
N LYS A 194 3.28 -2.16 -12.14
CA LYS A 194 3.23 -1.10 -11.11
C LYS A 194 4.53 -0.32 -11.14
N ILE A 195 4.46 1.00 -10.93
CA ILE A 195 5.66 1.78 -10.57
C ILE A 195 5.98 1.47 -9.10
N GLU A 196 7.25 1.23 -8.82
CA GLU A 196 7.68 0.88 -7.46
C GLU A 196 7.72 2.11 -6.54
N ALA A 197 7.59 1.88 -5.22
CA ALA A 197 7.71 2.94 -4.22
C ALA A 197 9.06 3.68 -4.34
N GLY A 198 9.02 5.02 -4.44
CA GLY A 198 10.19 5.86 -4.60
C GLY A 198 10.85 5.81 -5.98
N GLN A 199 10.14 5.32 -7.00
CA GLN A 199 10.64 5.18 -8.37
C GLN A 199 10.11 6.29 -9.29
N VAL A 200 10.94 6.69 -10.24
CA VAL A 200 10.58 7.52 -11.39
C VAL A 200 10.92 6.78 -12.68
N LEU A 201 10.00 6.82 -13.62
CA LEU A 201 10.19 6.38 -15.00
C LEU A 201 10.40 7.62 -15.87
N THR A 202 11.43 7.61 -16.69
CA THR A 202 11.69 8.66 -17.70
C THR A 202 11.56 8.06 -19.09
N PHE A 203 10.63 8.59 -19.87
CA PHE A 203 10.44 8.27 -21.30
C PHE A 203 11.04 9.40 -22.12
N ASP A 204 12.16 9.14 -22.80
CA ASP A 204 12.83 10.09 -23.69
C ASP A 204 12.18 10.03 -25.06
N LEU A 205 11.59 11.15 -25.50
CA LEU A 205 10.83 11.32 -26.73
C LEU A 205 11.64 12.09 -27.79
N SER A 206 12.95 12.22 -27.60
CA SER A 206 13.81 12.99 -28.51
C SER A 206 14.10 12.27 -29.83
N GLN A 207 13.97 10.94 -29.84
CA GLN A 207 14.19 10.06 -31.01
C GLN A 207 12.89 9.39 -31.44
N GLU A 208 12.89 8.68 -32.58
CA GLU A 208 11.74 7.87 -33.03
C GLU A 208 11.43 6.71 -32.07
N GLU A 209 12.47 6.08 -31.51
CA GLU A 209 12.33 5.04 -30.50
C GLU A 209 12.36 5.66 -29.11
N ILE A 210 11.35 5.36 -28.31
CA ILE A 210 11.23 5.85 -26.93
C ILE A 210 12.16 5.06 -26.03
N VAL A 211 13.09 5.75 -25.37
CA VAL A 211 14.00 5.14 -24.39
C VAL A 211 13.43 5.28 -22.98
N LEU A 212 13.18 4.14 -22.33
CA LEU A 212 12.72 4.10 -20.92
C LEU A 212 13.90 3.93 -19.97
N THR A 213 14.06 4.90 -19.06
CA THR A 213 14.97 4.80 -17.91
C THR A 213 14.17 4.70 -16.61
N LYS A 214 14.67 3.87 -15.68
CA LYS A 214 14.05 3.67 -14.35
C LYS A 214 15.05 4.03 -13.26
N GLU A 215 14.66 4.92 -12.36
CA GLU A 215 15.53 5.41 -11.30
C GLU A 215 14.78 5.45 -9.97
N TYR A 216 15.51 5.21 -8.86
CA TYR A 216 15.02 5.45 -7.51
C TYR A 216 15.60 6.76 -6.99
N TYR A 217 14.73 7.73 -6.73
CA TYR A 217 15.17 9.04 -6.25
C TYR A 217 15.47 9.06 -4.74
N ILE A 218 15.12 8.00 -4.00
CA ILE A 218 15.42 7.84 -2.57
C ILE A 218 16.58 6.86 -2.38
N LYS A 219 17.61 7.29 -1.70
CA LYS A 219 18.73 6.42 -1.28
C LYS A 219 18.34 5.58 -0.06
N THR A 220 18.95 4.40 0.05
CA THR A 220 18.80 3.56 1.25
C THR A 220 19.29 4.30 2.49
N PRO A 221 18.49 4.45 3.54
CA PRO A 221 18.86 5.17 4.74
C PRO A 221 19.89 4.40 5.57
N LYS A 222 20.66 5.12 6.39
CA LYS A 222 21.47 4.50 7.45
C LYS A 222 20.54 4.07 8.58
N MET A 223 20.41 2.79 8.82
CA MET A 223 19.44 2.24 9.76
C MET A 223 20.08 1.72 11.06
N GLY A 224 19.33 1.86 12.16
CA GLY A 224 19.55 1.10 13.39
C GLY A 224 20.82 1.45 14.18
N SER A 225 21.49 2.56 13.87
CA SER A 225 22.76 2.94 14.49
C SER A 225 22.61 3.94 15.66
N ARG A 226 21.54 4.72 15.68
CA ARG A 226 21.38 5.82 16.64
C ARG A 226 20.99 5.31 18.02
N LYS A 227 21.86 5.64 19.01
CA LYS A 227 21.63 5.38 20.44
C LYS A 227 21.93 6.66 21.21
N GLN A 228 20.96 7.11 21.98
CA GLN A 228 21.02 8.30 22.83
C GLN A 228 20.17 8.06 24.08
N GLU A 229 20.12 9.03 24.97
CA GLU A 229 19.21 9.00 26.12
C GLU A 229 17.76 8.89 25.65
N SER A 230 16.99 7.98 26.28
CA SER A 230 15.62 7.66 25.84
C SER A 230 14.70 8.90 25.87
N ALA A 231 14.79 9.73 26.89
CA ALA A 231 13.95 10.93 27.04
C ALA A 231 14.16 11.93 25.89
N SER A 232 15.42 12.16 25.48
CA SER A 232 15.74 13.01 24.32
C SER A 232 15.15 12.46 23.03
N LEU A 233 15.25 11.14 22.81
CA LEU A 233 14.69 10.51 21.60
C LEU A 233 13.16 10.54 21.59
N VAL A 234 12.49 10.36 22.74
CA VAL A 234 11.02 10.46 22.84
C VAL A 234 10.55 11.87 22.49
N LYS A 235 11.25 12.91 23.02
CA LYS A 235 10.95 14.29 22.71
C LYS A 235 11.10 14.62 21.23
N GLU A 236 12.20 14.19 20.61
CA GLU A 236 12.42 14.39 19.16
C GLU A 236 11.40 13.62 18.31
N TYR A 237 11.09 12.37 18.68
CA TYR A 237 10.02 11.59 18.08
C TYR A 237 8.69 12.33 18.15
N GLY A 238 8.35 12.87 19.30
CA GLY A 238 7.11 13.62 19.52
C GLY A 238 7.00 14.84 18.61
N GLN A 239 8.07 15.65 18.54
CA GLN A 239 8.11 16.82 17.66
C GLN A 239 7.90 16.46 16.19
N LEU A 240 8.57 15.41 15.70
CA LEU A 240 8.42 14.94 14.32
C LEU A 240 7.02 14.35 14.07
N PHE A 241 6.45 13.63 15.04
CA PHE A 241 5.11 13.08 14.92
C PHE A 241 4.04 14.18 14.87
N GLU A 242 4.16 15.19 15.73
CA GLU A 242 3.27 16.36 15.72
C GLU A 242 3.35 17.11 14.38
N GLN A 243 4.57 17.37 13.88
CA GLN A 243 4.77 18.00 12.58
C GLN A 243 4.18 17.18 11.43
N ALA A 244 4.34 15.86 11.46
CA ALA A 244 3.80 14.95 10.46
C ALA A 244 2.27 15.01 10.41
N VAL A 245 1.60 15.03 11.57
CA VAL A 245 0.15 15.19 11.64
C VAL A 245 -0.29 16.58 11.18
N GLU A 246 0.38 17.62 11.65
CA GLU A 246 0.07 19.02 11.34
C GLU A 246 0.16 19.32 9.83
N ARG A 247 1.21 18.85 9.15
CA ARG A 247 1.37 18.96 7.70
C ARG A 247 0.19 18.31 6.95
N GLN A 248 -0.31 17.18 7.44
CA GLN A 248 -1.39 16.43 6.80
C GLN A 248 -2.80 16.95 7.16
N LEU A 249 -2.89 17.99 7.98
CA LEU A 249 -4.12 18.75 8.20
C LEU A 249 -4.34 19.87 7.17
N MET A 250 -3.43 20.07 6.22
CA MET A 250 -3.58 21.04 5.13
C MET A 250 -4.77 20.65 4.24
N SER A 251 -5.84 21.45 4.26
CA SER A 251 -7.06 21.20 3.47
C SER A 251 -8.02 22.39 3.51
N ASP A 252 -8.64 22.68 2.38
CA ASP A 252 -9.75 23.65 2.30
C ASP A 252 -11.10 23.02 2.69
N VAL A 253 -11.18 21.68 2.67
CA VAL A 253 -12.38 20.91 3.02
C VAL A 253 -12.26 20.27 4.41
N GLU A 254 -13.39 19.73 4.93
CA GLU A 254 -13.41 19.06 6.24
C GLU A 254 -12.55 17.77 6.22
N ILE A 255 -11.87 17.56 7.35
CA ILE A 255 -11.03 16.36 7.60
C ILE A 255 -11.63 15.54 8.73
N GLY A 256 -11.59 14.22 8.58
CA GLY A 256 -11.90 13.27 9.64
C GLY A 256 -10.71 12.41 10.03
N VAL A 257 -10.91 11.51 10.98
CA VAL A 257 -9.89 10.55 11.42
C VAL A 257 -10.50 9.14 11.48
N LEU A 258 -9.84 8.17 10.86
CA LEU A 258 -10.21 6.76 11.04
C LEU A 258 -9.74 6.29 12.41
N LEU A 259 -10.70 5.97 13.29
CA LEU A 259 -10.43 5.59 14.67
C LEU A 259 -10.75 4.12 14.90
N SER A 260 -9.76 3.35 15.30
CA SER A 260 -9.89 1.97 15.74
C SER A 260 -9.69 1.86 17.26
N GLY A 261 -9.80 0.64 17.81
CA GLY A 261 -9.40 0.38 19.20
C GLY A 261 -7.89 0.47 19.47
N GLY A 262 -7.06 0.73 18.45
CA GLY A 262 -5.60 0.71 18.53
C GLY A 262 -4.96 2.05 18.89
N ILE A 263 -3.73 1.99 19.45
CA ILE A 263 -2.94 3.16 19.86
C ILE A 263 -2.59 4.09 18.69
N ASP A 264 -2.34 3.55 17.49
CA ASP A 264 -1.83 4.33 16.36
C ASP A 264 -2.86 5.37 15.89
N SER A 265 -4.09 4.92 15.64
CA SER A 265 -5.21 5.81 15.27
C SER A 265 -5.61 6.74 16.42
N ALA A 266 -5.52 6.26 17.68
CA ALA A 266 -5.82 7.07 18.85
C ALA A 266 -4.82 8.23 19.01
N LEU A 267 -3.51 7.99 18.80
CA LEU A 267 -2.50 9.04 18.87
C LEU A 267 -2.61 10.03 17.72
N VAL A 268 -2.87 9.55 16.48
CA VAL A 268 -3.15 10.44 15.35
C VAL A 268 -4.36 11.32 15.66
N ALA A 269 -5.46 10.77 16.19
CA ALA A 269 -6.64 11.54 16.55
C ALA A 269 -6.37 12.57 17.65
N ALA A 270 -5.59 12.20 18.67
CA ALA A 270 -5.24 13.08 19.78
C ALA A 270 -4.39 14.28 19.34
N VAL A 271 -3.36 14.03 18.53
CA VAL A 271 -2.50 15.10 17.99
C VAL A 271 -3.27 15.94 16.98
N ALA A 272 -4.02 15.32 16.06
CA ALA A 272 -4.82 16.05 15.08
C ALA A 272 -5.83 16.99 15.74
N LYS A 273 -6.50 16.55 16.82
CA LYS A 273 -7.41 17.38 17.61
C LYS A 273 -6.71 18.63 18.16
N ASN A 274 -5.49 18.48 18.68
CA ASN A 274 -4.74 19.60 19.28
C ASN A 274 -4.18 20.58 18.23
N LYS A 275 -3.92 20.09 17.01
CA LYS A 275 -3.35 20.88 15.91
C LYS A 275 -4.41 21.47 14.97
N SER A 276 -5.60 20.89 14.92
CA SER A 276 -6.67 21.36 14.03
C SER A 276 -7.39 22.59 14.60
N ALA A 277 -7.56 23.61 13.78
CA ALA A 277 -8.42 24.76 14.09
C ALA A 277 -9.92 24.47 13.89
N LYS A 278 -10.25 23.39 13.15
CA LYS A 278 -11.64 22.99 12.84
C LYS A 278 -12.02 21.75 13.67
N PRO A 279 -13.31 21.56 14.01
CA PRO A 279 -13.78 20.33 14.64
C PRO A 279 -13.46 19.13 13.77
N LEU A 280 -13.05 18.02 14.41
CA LEU A 280 -12.76 16.75 13.75
C LEU A 280 -13.80 15.69 14.12
N LYS A 281 -14.26 14.95 13.12
CA LYS A 281 -15.07 13.74 13.29
C LYS A 281 -14.20 12.51 13.23
N THR A 282 -14.53 11.47 13.98
CA THR A 282 -13.87 10.18 13.90
C THR A 282 -14.80 9.12 13.34
N PHE A 283 -14.25 8.18 12.57
CA PHE A 283 -15.01 7.13 11.89
C PHE A 283 -14.52 5.77 12.30
N THR A 284 -15.44 4.88 12.65
CA THR A 284 -15.15 3.54 13.15
C THR A 284 -16.02 2.50 12.45
N VAL A 285 -15.46 1.31 12.21
CA VAL A 285 -16.24 0.15 11.76
C VAL A 285 -16.09 -0.99 12.74
N GLY A 286 -17.17 -1.73 12.95
CA GLY A 286 -17.22 -2.97 13.72
C GLY A 286 -18.19 -3.96 13.11
N PHE A 287 -18.42 -5.06 13.82
CA PHE A 287 -19.33 -6.11 13.38
C PHE A 287 -20.61 -6.11 14.22
N LYS A 288 -21.71 -6.62 13.65
CA LYS A 288 -22.97 -6.83 14.39
C LYS A 288 -22.75 -7.74 15.61
N GLU A 289 -23.56 -7.55 16.64
CA GLU A 289 -23.46 -8.26 17.92
C GLU A 289 -23.44 -9.79 17.77
N GLY A 290 -22.71 -10.46 18.69
CA GLY A 290 -22.61 -11.92 18.72
C GLY A 290 -21.55 -12.53 17.81
N LEU A 291 -20.87 -11.75 16.98
CA LEU A 291 -19.79 -12.25 16.11
C LEU A 291 -18.42 -12.28 16.80
N PHE A 292 -18.18 -11.38 17.79
CA PHE A 292 -16.90 -11.30 18.55
C PHE A 292 -17.13 -10.88 20.00
N ALA A 293 -16.25 -11.37 20.90
CA ALA A 293 -16.27 -11.03 22.31
C ALA A 293 -15.71 -9.62 22.63
N SER A 294 -15.10 -8.92 21.64
CA SER A 294 -14.51 -7.59 21.82
C SER A 294 -14.95 -6.69 20.68
N ASP A 295 -15.63 -5.61 21.00
CA ASP A 295 -16.16 -4.65 20.06
C ASP A 295 -15.14 -3.51 19.84
N GLU A 296 -14.56 -3.43 18.63
CA GLU A 296 -13.68 -2.30 18.27
C GLU A 296 -14.42 -0.95 18.36
N ILE A 297 -15.74 -0.94 18.12
CA ILE A 297 -16.56 0.27 18.25
C ILE A 297 -16.55 0.77 19.69
N GLU A 298 -16.74 -0.11 20.70
CA GLU A 298 -16.74 0.32 22.09
C GLU A 298 -15.35 0.84 22.52
N MET A 299 -14.27 0.21 22.03
CA MET A 299 -12.92 0.70 22.29
C MET A 299 -12.64 2.05 21.64
N ALA A 300 -13.10 2.25 20.41
CA ALA A 300 -12.97 3.52 19.69
C ALA A 300 -13.85 4.60 20.34
N LYS A 301 -15.06 4.25 20.78
CA LYS A 301 -15.97 5.14 21.51
C LYS A 301 -15.32 5.67 22.79
N VAL A 302 -14.78 4.79 23.63
CA VAL A 302 -14.05 5.18 24.85
C VAL A 302 -12.89 6.13 24.53
N THR A 303 -12.18 5.89 23.43
CA THR A 303 -11.09 6.76 22.98
C THR A 303 -11.62 8.12 22.53
N ALA A 304 -12.67 8.15 21.73
CA ALA A 304 -13.31 9.38 21.24
C ALA A 304 -13.88 10.21 22.41
N GLU A 305 -14.56 9.60 23.37
CA GLU A 305 -15.05 10.24 24.58
C GLU A 305 -13.92 10.86 25.41
N THR A 306 -12.81 10.11 25.61
CA THR A 306 -11.60 10.60 26.28
C THR A 306 -11.04 11.83 25.57
N LEU A 307 -11.03 11.83 24.25
CA LEU A 307 -10.56 12.92 23.43
C LEU A 307 -11.62 14.01 23.20
N LYS A 308 -12.86 13.84 23.66
CA LYS A 308 -14.00 14.74 23.38
C LYS A 308 -14.19 14.98 21.87
N LEU A 309 -14.16 13.92 21.08
CA LEU A 309 -14.41 13.90 19.65
C LEU A 309 -15.73 13.18 19.35
N GLU A 310 -16.43 13.64 18.32
CA GLU A 310 -17.57 12.91 17.76
C GLU A 310 -17.08 11.63 17.10
N ASN A 311 -17.73 10.48 17.39
CA ASN A 311 -17.44 9.21 16.74
C ASN A 311 -18.65 8.66 16.01
N ILE A 312 -18.53 8.52 14.71
CA ILE A 312 -19.55 7.96 13.82
C ILE A 312 -19.14 6.53 13.49
N ALA A 313 -20.02 5.56 13.77
CA ALA A 313 -19.68 4.15 13.63
C ALA A 313 -20.66 3.41 12.74
N VAL A 314 -20.15 2.46 11.94
CA VAL A 314 -20.95 1.52 11.17
C VAL A 314 -20.70 0.09 11.63
N ARG A 315 -21.78 -0.70 11.73
CA ARG A 315 -21.72 -2.14 11.97
C ARG A 315 -21.96 -2.91 10.69
N THR A 316 -20.98 -3.66 10.26
CA THR A 316 -21.08 -4.54 9.09
C THR A 316 -21.41 -5.97 9.50
N ASP A 317 -21.98 -6.74 8.58
CA ASP A 317 -22.20 -8.18 8.73
C ASP A 317 -21.68 -8.92 7.49
N PHE A 318 -21.93 -10.22 7.42
CA PHE A 318 -21.51 -11.08 6.31
C PHE A 318 -22.72 -11.64 5.54
N VAL A 319 -23.89 -11.02 5.64
CA VAL A 319 -25.10 -11.49 4.95
C VAL A 319 -24.89 -11.45 3.44
N ASP A 320 -24.41 -10.32 2.92
CA ASP A 320 -24.19 -10.10 1.48
C ASP A 320 -22.70 -10.27 1.10
N PHE A 321 -21.96 -11.10 1.85
CA PHE A 321 -20.49 -11.23 1.71
C PHE A 321 -20.02 -11.42 0.26
N ILE A 322 -20.64 -12.32 -0.51
CA ILE A 322 -20.22 -12.59 -1.90
C ILE A 322 -20.50 -11.38 -2.79
N GLU A 323 -21.63 -10.73 -2.65
CA GLU A 323 -21.96 -9.56 -3.47
C GLU A 323 -21.07 -8.35 -3.14
N ASP A 324 -20.76 -8.16 -1.87
CA ASP A 324 -19.83 -7.13 -1.45
C ASP A 324 -18.40 -7.47 -1.91
N LEU A 325 -17.99 -8.73 -1.82
CA LEU A 325 -16.70 -9.18 -2.31
C LEU A 325 -16.54 -8.97 -3.83
N LYS A 326 -17.59 -9.24 -4.64
CA LYS A 326 -17.61 -8.95 -6.08
C LYS A 326 -17.38 -7.45 -6.36
N LYS A 327 -18.07 -6.57 -5.62
CA LYS A 327 -17.88 -5.11 -5.73
C LYS A 327 -16.44 -4.71 -5.37
N ILE A 328 -15.96 -5.20 -4.22
CA ILE A 328 -14.61 -4.92 -3.70
C ILE A 328 -13.53 -5.35 -4.69
N ILE A 329 -13.65 -6.55 -5.26
CA ILE A 329 -12.67 -7.09 -6.22
C ILE A 329 -12.63 -6.23 -7.49
N ARG A 330 -13.78 -5.81 -7.99
CA ARG A 330 -13.86 -4.88 -9.13
C ARG A 330 -13.24 -3.52 -8.84
N ILE A 331 -13.29 -3.05 -7.58
CA ILE A 331 -12.66 -1.80 -7.14
C ILE A 331 -11.15 -1.98 -7.01
N VAL A 332 -10.71 -3.06 -6.37
CA VAL A 332 -9.29 -3.28 -6.05
C VAL A 332 -8.50 -3.77 -7.28
N GLU A 333 -9.15 -4.53 -8.19
CA GLU A 333 -8.55 -5.03 -9.46
C GLU A 333 -7.32 -5.93 -9.25
N GLU A 334 -7.15 -6.46 -8.04
CA GLU A 334 -6.06 -7.33 -7.63
C GLU A 334 -6.60 -8.45 -6.74
N PRO A 335 -5.93 -9.61 -6.68
CA PRO A 335 -6.32 -10.69 -5.77
C PRO A 335 -6.17 -10.26 -4.30
N ILE A 336 -7.08 -10.72 -3.46
CA ILE A 336 -7.20 -10.31 -2.06
C ILE A 336 -7.01 -11.53 -1.15
N ALA A 337 -6.15 -11.40 -0.13
CA ALA A 337 -5.94 -12.44 0.88
C ALA A 337 -6.17 -11.93 2.32
N THR A 338 -6.78 -10.75 2.47
CA THR A 338 -7.05 -10.15 3.79
C THR A 338 -8.53 -9.81 3.97
N ASN A 339 -9.16 -10.39 4.99
CA ASN A 339 -10.58 -10.16 5.27
C ASN A 339 -10.88 -8.76 5.81
N SER A 340 -9.87 -7.99 6.25
CA SER A 340 -10.07 -6.60 6.71
C SER A 340 -10.53 -5.64 5.60
N ILE A 341 -10.50 -6.09 4.36
CA ILE A 341 -10.96 -5.31 3.22
C ILE A 341 -12.48 -5.05 3.26
N ILE A 342 -13.27 -5.97 3.81
CA ILE A 342 -14.73 -5.84 3.88
C ILE A 342 -15.15 -4.74 4.85
N PRO A 343 -14.68 -4.73 6.12
CA PRO A 343 -14.97 -3.59 6.98
C PRO A 343 -14.36 -2.28 6.44
N MET A 344 -13.24 -2.32 5.73
CA MET A 344 -12.69 -1.12 5.08
C MET A 344 -13.63 -0.57 4.01
N TYR A 345 -14.27 -1.43 3.20
CA TYR A 345 -15.29 -1.00 2.23
C TYR A 345 -16.46 -0.29 2.90
N SER A 346 -17.01 -0.88 3.98
CA SER A 346 -18.12 -0.27 4.75
C SER A 346 -17.70 1.05 5.40
N LEU A 347 -16.48 1.12 5.94
CA LEU A 347 -15.91 2.34 6.53
C LEU A 347 -15.71 3.44 5.48
N SER A 348 -15.24 3.08 4.29
CA SER A 348 -15.05 4.03 3.18
C SER A 348 -16.37 4.65 2.74
N LYS A 349 -17.41 3.83 2.63
CA LYS A 349 -18.76 4.27 2.28
C LYS A 349 -19.31 5.24 3.32
N LEU A 350 -19.26 4.87 4.63
CA LEU A 350 -19.69 5.75 5.72
C LEU A 350 -18.94 7.09 5.71
N THR A 351 -17.64 7.05 5.56
CA THR A 351 -16.78 8.25 5.62
C THR A 351 -17.14 9.25 4.54
N ALA A 352 -17.45 8.76 3.33
CA ALA A 352 -17.81 9.59 2.18
C ALA A 352 -19.08 10.42 2.36
N GLU A 353 -19.98 10.00 3.27
CA GLU A 353 -21.20 10.73 3.60
C GLU A 353 -20.92 12.01 4.43
N HIS A 354 -19.66 12.14 4.94
CA HIS A 354 -19.34 13.20 5.90
C HIS A 354 -18.13 14.05 5.50
N VAL A 355 -17.08 13.46 4.93
CA VAL A 355 -15.82 14.16 4.64
C VAL A 355 -15.14 13.67 3.36
N LYS A 356 -14.33 14.53 2.73
CA LYS A 356 -13.50 14.19 1.57
C LYS A 356 -12.09 13.73 1.94
N VAL A 357 -11.65 13.95 3.17
CA VAL A 357 -10.28 13.64 3.64
C VAL A 357 -10.33 12.97 4.99
N VAL A 358 -9.53 11.92 5.19
CA VAL A 358 -9.33 11.30 6.50
C VAL A 358 -7.85 11.06 6.79
N LEU A 359 -7.48 11.17 8.07
CA LEU A 359 -6.21 10.71 8.59
C LEU A 359 -6.32 9.26 9.09
N SER A 360 -5.31 8.46 8.87
CA SER A 360 -5.23 7.05 9.29
C SER A 360 -3.98 6.77 10.11
N GLY A 361 -4.07 5.85 11.06
CA GLY A 361 -2.93 5.33 11.82
C GLY A 361 -2.16 4.20 11.11
N GLN A 362 -2.43 3.95 9.82
CA GLN A 362 -1.75 2.92 9.04
C GLN A 362 -0.26 3.24 8.84
N GLY A 363 0.55 2.20 8.63
CA GLY A 363 1.99 2.35 8.42
C GLY A 363 2.82 2.49 9.71
N ALA A 364 2.21 2.35 10.91
CA ALA A 364 2.92 2.39 12.18
C ALA A 364 3.59 1.06 12.55
N ASP A 365 2.96 -0.04 12.14
CA ASP A 365 3.39 -1.36 12.60
C ASP A 365 4.73 -1.79 12.02
N GLU A 366 5.04 -1.41 10.78
CA GLU A 366 6.25 -1.79 10.06
C GLU A 366 7.51 -1.12 10.68
N PRO A 367 7.64 0.21 10.69
CA PRO A 367 8.86 0.87 11.16
C PRO A 367 9.01 0.81 12.69
N LEU A 368 7.91 0.66 13.45
CA LEU A 368 7.88 0.62 14.91
C LEU A 368 7.79 -0.80 15.49
N TYR A 369 7.84 -1.85 14.63
CA TYR A 369 7.81 -3.26 15.02
C TYR A 369 6.54 -3.65 15.80
N GLY A 370 5.38 -3.21 15.33
CA GLY A 370 4.09 -3.42 16.00
C GLY A 370 3.51 -4.83 15.84
N TYR A 371 3.83 -5.55 14.78
CA TYR A 371 3.32 -6.90 14.54
C TYR A 371 3.96 -7.95 15.46
N ARG A 372 3.18 -8.94 15.88
CA ARG A 372 3.68 -10.06 16.69
C ARG A 372 4.82 -10.82 16.02
N LYS A 373 4.79 -10.91 14.67
CA LYS A 373 5.85 -11.56 13.89
C LYS A 373 7.23 -10.95 14.17
N TYR A 374 7.36 -9.66 14.41
CA TYR A 374 8.67 -9.03 14.65
C TYR A 374 9.36 -9.48 15.93
N LYS A 375 8.63 -10.03 16.90
CA LYS A 375 9.26 -10.64 18.09
C LYS A 375 10.12 -11.85 17.72
N GLY A 376 9.75 -12.58 16.66
CA GLY A 376 10.56 -13.66 16.11
C GLY A 376 11.92 -13.20 15.57
N LEU A 377 12.04 -11.93 15.13
CA LEU A 377 13.31 -11.40 14.63
C LEU A 377 14.40 -11.32 15.71
N ILE A 378 14.02 -11.20 16.98
CA ILE A 378 14.97 -11.25 18.09
C ILE A 378 15.64 -12.64 18.15
N PHE A 379 14.86 -13.71 17.93
CA PHE A 379 15.39 -15.07 17.86
C PHE A 379 16.21 -15.29 16.60
N LEU A 380 15.75 -14.82 15.44
CA LEU A 380 16.51 -14.91 14.19
C LEU A 380 17.87 -14.22 14.31
N LYS A 381 17.95 -13.05 14.97
CA LYS A 381 19.21 -12.35 15.23
C LYS A 381 20.21 -13.21 16.02
N HIS A 382 19.75 -14.02 16.98
CA HIS A 382 20.61 -14.95 17.72
C HIS A 382 21.05 -16.15 16.85
N LEU A 383 20.14 -16.68 16.01
CA LEU A 383 20.48 -17.74 15.05
C LEU A 383 21.46 -17.27 13.97
N GLU A 384 21.39 -16.01 13.54
CA GLU A 384 22.39 -15.41 12.63
C GLU A 384 23.80 -15.42 13.22
N ARG A 385 23.93 -15.27 14.52
CA ARG A 385 25.22 -15.29 15.26
C ARG A 385 25.80 -16.71 15.39
N PHE A 386 24.95 -17.75 15.37
CA PHE A 386 25.34 -19.14 15.61
C PHE A 386 24.88 -20.05 14.45
N SER A 387 25.63 -20.05 13.36
CA SER A 387 25.30 -20.77 12.11
C SER A 387 25.11 -22.29 12.29
N PHE A 388 25.76 -22.90 13.30
CA PHE A 388 25.61 -24.33 13.62
C PHE A 388 24.19 -24.66 14.12
N LEU A 389 23.51 -23.73 14.80
CA LEU A 389 22.13 -23.91 15.25
C LEU A 389 21.15 -24.01 14.06
N ARG A 390 21.39 -23.26 12.97
CA ARG A 390 20.61 -23.36 11.75
C ARG A 390 20.75 -24.74 11.08
N LYS A 391 21.97 -25.28 11.04
CA LYS A 391 22.22 -26.64 10.52
C LYS A 391 21.47 -27.68 11.36
N GLY A 392 21.48 -27.54 12.69
CA GLY A 392 20.73 -28.40 13.62
C GLY A 392 19.21 -28.33 13.36
N LEU A 393 18.64 -27.13 13.21
CA LEU A 393 17.23 -26.95 12.89
C LEU A 393 16.86 -27.62 11.54
N LYS A 394 17.72 -27.52 10.53
CA LYS A 394 17.49 -28.13 9.21
C LYS A 394 17.44 -29.67 9.30
N LEU A 395 18.23 -30.27 10.21
CA LEU A 395 18.26 -31.72 10.44
C LEU A 395 17.01 -32.24 11.17
N THR A 396 16.34 -31.41 12.00
CA THR A 396 15.15 -31.84 12.76
C THR A 396 13.94 -32.15 11.89
N GLY A 397 13.97 -31.74 10.61
CA GLY A 397 12.91 -32.09 9.63
C GLY A 397 11.51 -31.63 10.04
N MET A 398 11.36 -30.61 10.88
CA MET A 398 10.08 -30.14 11.43
C MET A 398 9.13 -29.55 10.35
N LYS A 399 9.01 -30.22 9.22
CA LYS A 399 8.19 -29.82 8.06
C LYS A 399 6.67 -29.92 8.31
N SER A 400 6.24 -30.54 9.41
CA SER A 400 4.82 -30.81 9.70
C SER A 400 4.25 -29.90 10.78
N MET A 401 4.54 -28.60 10.75
CA MET A 401 3.96 -27.67 11.72
C MET A 401 2.58 -27.20 11.29
N LYS A 402 1.55 -27.56 12.06
CA LYS A 402 0.14 -27.20 11.81
C LYS A 402 -0.18 -25.71 11.94
N LYS A 403 0.68 -24.91 12.63
CA LYS A 403 0.47 -23.47 12.79
C LYS A 403 1.30 -22.68 11.78
N GLU A 404 0.64 -21.88 10.96
CA GLU A 404 1.23 -21.05 9.89
C GLU A 404 2.39 -20.17 10.41
N ASP A 405 2.22 -19.47 11.53
CA ASP A 405 3.26 -18.58 12.09
C ASP A 405 4.54 -19.35 12.49
N VAL A 406 4.40 -20.57 13.01
CA VAL A 406 5.54 -21.42 13.39
C VAL A 406 6.26 -21.95 12.17
N ARG A 407 5.51 -22.38 11.14
CA ARG A 407 6.06 -22.80 9.84
C ARG A 407 6.89 -21.69 9.22
N ARG A 408 6.33 -20.50 9.09
CA ARG A 408 7.00 -19.32 8.53
C ARG A 408 8.30 -18.98 9.25
N PHE A 409 8.26 -18.99 10.58
CA PHE A 409 9.46 -18.75 11.38
C PHE A 409 10.53 -19.81 11.12
N TYR A 410 10.14 -21.09 11.10
CA TYR A 410 11.06 -22.21 10.84
C TYR A 410 11.66 -22.12 9.43
N ASP A 411 10.83 -21.92 8.40
CA ASP A 411 11.27 -21.82 7.01
C ASP A 411 12.28 -20.66 6.83
N ALA A 412 12.02 -19.50 7.46
CA ALA A 412 12.96 -18.39 7.46
C ALA A 412 14.25 -18.68 8.26
N ALA A 413 14.14 -19.39 9.40
CA ALA A 413 15.28 -19.65 10.29
C ALA A 413 16.31 -20.60 9.70
N VAL A 414 15.91 -21.50 8.81
CA VAL A 414 16.82 -22.44 8.12
C VAL A 414 17.52 -21.83 6.90
N GLU A 415 17.03 -20.69 6.42
CA GLU A 415 17.62 -20.00 5.28
C GLU A 415 18.84 -19.16 5.69
N THR A 416 19.89 -19.23 4.88
CA THR A 416 21.13 -18.45 5.10
C THR A 416 21.13 -17.12 4.39
N ASP A 417 20.40 -17.02 3.28
CA ASP A 417 20.21 -15.79 2.52
C ASP A 417 19.06 -14.97 3.11
N MET A 418 19.34 -13.72 3.45
CA MET A 418 18.39 -12.85 4.16
C MET A 418 17.13 -12.54 3.33
N LEU A 419 17.27 -12.35 2.01
CA LEU A 419 16.12 -12.06 1.15
C LEU A 419 15.25 -13.31 0.93
N THR A 420 15.85 -14.50 0.90
CA THR A 420 15.10 -15.77 0.90
C THR A 420 14.37 -15.93 2.23
N ALA A 421 15.07 -15.72 3.35
CA ALA A 421 14.45 -15.78 4.68
C ALA A 421 13.27 -14.80 4.82
N TYR A 422 13.38 -13.58 4.28
CA TYR A 422 12.27 -12.62 4.27
C TYR A 422 11.04 -13.15 3.54
N ARG A 423 11.22 -13.73 2.35
CA ARG A 423 10.10 -14.28 1.57
C ARG A 423 9.43 -15.44 2.28
N GLU A 424 10.19 -16.38 2.83
CA GLU A 424 9.65 -17.50 3.59
C GLU A 424 8.92 -17.01 4.86
N TYR A 425 9.45 -16.00 5.55
CA TYR A 425 8.82 -15.40 6.72
C TYR A 425 7.47 -14.76 6.46
N ASN A 426 7.24 -14.27 5.23
CA ASN A 426 5.99 -13.62 4.82
C ASN A 426 5.09 -14.51 3.96
N SER A 427 5.52 -15.74 3.61
CA SER A 427 4.76 -16.63 2.73
C SER A 427 3.51 -17.20 3.42
N ILE A 428 2.37 -17.20 2.72
CA ILE A 428 1.13 -17.87 3.19
C ILE A 428 1.03 -19.31 2.73
N SER A 429 1.75 -19.69 1.67
CA SER A 429 1.78 -21.05 1.13
C SER A 429 3.21 -21.56 0.98
N SER A 430 3.47 -22.81 1.34
CA SER A 430 4.74 -23.47 1.06
C SER A 430 4.86 -23.86 -0.42
N GLY A 431 6.09 -24.11 -0.91
CA GLY A 431 6.30 -24.60 -2.27
C GLY A 431 5.58 -25.92 -2.55
N ASN A 432 5.52 -26.83 -1.57
CA ASN A 432 4.79 -28.10 -1.69
C ASN A 432 3.27 -27.91 -1.83
N GLU A 433 2.68 -26.99 -1.06
CA GLU A 433 1.25 -26.67 -1.18
C GLU A 433 0.94 -26.08 -2.55
N LEU A 434 1.76 -25.16 -3.04
CA LEU A 434 1.60 -24.57 -4.37
C LEU A 434 1.80 -25.61 -5.49
N GLY A 435 2.77 -26.53 -5.36
CA GLY A 435 2.98 -27.60 -6.33
C GLY A 435 1.82 -28.58 -6.46
N LYS A 436 1.01 -28.75 -5.38
CA LYS A 436 -0.24 -29.51 -5.44
C LYS A 436 -1.40 -28.71 -6.02
N LEU A 437 -1.46 -27.40 -5.69
CA LEU A 437 -2.57 -26.52 -6.04
C LEU A 437 -2.57 -26.13 -7.52
N LEU A 438 -1.39 -26.08 -8.17
CA LEU A 438 -1.26 -25.65 -9.56
C LEU A 438 -1.26 -26.83 -10.53
N ASN A 439 -1.88 -26.64 -11.70
CA ASN A 439 -1.88 -27.65 -12.77
C ASN A 439 -0.48 -27.85 -13.36
N LYS A 440 -0.11 -29.10 -13.65
CA LYS A 440 1.16 -29.47 -14.31
C LYS A 440 1.07 -29.37 -15.84
N THR A 441 0.45 -28.35 -16.38
CA THR A 441 0.28 -28.20 -17.83
C THR A 441 1.41 -27.40 -18.46
N GLY A 442 2.25 -28.02 -19.29
CA GLY A 442 3.09 -27.46 -20.39
C GLY A 442 4.00 -26.23 -20.13
N LEU A 443 3.84 -25.54 -19.03
CA LEU A 443 4.60 -24.38 -18.58
C LEU A 443 5.62 -24.80 -17.50
N ALA A 444 6.57 -23.93 -17.19
CA ALA A 444 7.55 -24.17 -16.13
C ALA A 444 6.88 -24.72 -14.86
N ASP A 445 7.53 -25.69 -14.22
CA ASP A 445 7.04 -26.26 -12.96
C ASP A 445 7.01 -25.20 -11.85
N THR A 446 6.26 -25.44 -10.80
CA THR A 446 6.08 -24.50 -9.69
C THR A 446 7.43 -24.09 -9.06
N ASP A 447 8.37 -25.02 -8.93
CA ASP A 447 9.68 -24.76 -8.33
C ASP A 447 10.52 -23.83 -9.20
N THR A 448 10.46 -23.97 -10.51
CA THR A 448 11.11 -23.09 -11.48
C THR A 448 10.54 -21.66 -11.40
N ILE A 449 9.21 -21.53 -11.35
CA ILE A 449 8.53 -20.24 -11.16
C ILE A 449 8.99 -19.57 -9.87
N LEU A 450 8.94 -20.29 -8.75
CA LEU A 450 9.32 -19.75 -7.43
C LEU A 450 10.80 -19.36 -7.37
N LYS A 451 11.72 -20.13 -7.97
CA LYS A 451 13.14 -19.78 -8.08
C LYS A 451 13.35 -18.52 -8.91
N ARG A 452 12.64 -18.38 -10.04
CA ARG A 452 12.73 -17.18 -10.89
C ARG A 452 12.22 -15.94 -10.14
N LYS A 453 11.06 -16.01 -9.50
CA LYS A 453 10.52 -14.93 -8.68
C LYS A 453 11.44 -14.57 -7.51
N GLN A 454 12.07 -15.57 -6.89
CA GLN A 454 13.11 -15.33 -5.88
C GLN A 454 14.32 -14.59 -6.46
N GLY A 455 14.77 -14.95 -7.67
CA GLY A 455 15.86 -14.29 -8.37
C GLY A 455 15.57 -12.82 -8.64
N LEU A 456 14.41 -12.53 -9.21
CA LEU A 456 13.94 -11.15 -9.48
C LEU A 456 13.82 -10.32 -8.19
N PHE A 457 13.31 -10.91 -7.12
CA PHE A 457 13.25 -10.25 -5.82
C PHE A 457 14.63 -9.91 -5.27
N LYS A 458 15.59 -10.81 -5.39
CA LYS A 458 16.99 -10.57 -5.00
C LYS A 458 17.64 -9.48 -5.85
N GLU A 459 17.47 -9.52 -7.16
CA GLU A 459 17.99 -8.49 -8.07
C GLU A 459 17.48 -7.10 -7.68
N LYS A 460 16.18 -6.99 -7.42
CA LYS A 460 15.53 -5.75 -6.97
C LYS A 460 16.14 -5.21 -5.67
N TRP A 461 16.41 -6.06 -4.69
CA TRP A 461 16.68 -5.63 -3.32
C TRP A 461 18.14 -5.71 -2.87
N ASN A 462 19.01 -6.55 -3.47
CA ASN A 462 20.39 -6.74 -3.01
C ASN A 462 21.18 -5.44 -2.82
N ALA A 463 21.05 -4.50 -3.74
CA ALA A 463 21.75 -3.20 -3.66
C ALA A 463 21.00 -2.15 -2.81
N ARG A 464 19.78 -2.47 -2.33
CA ARG A 464 18.87 -1.51 -1.70
C ARG A 464 18.56 -1.82 -0.23
N ILE A 465 18.89 -3.02 0.24
CA ILE A 465 18.70 -3.37 1.65
C ILE A 465 19.73 -2.66 2.54
N PRO A 466 19.31 -2.19 3.73
CA PRO A 466 20.20 -1.44 4.62
C PRO A 466 21.18 -2.33 5.40
N SER A 467 20.94 -3.64 5.47
CA SER A 467 21.72 -4.58 6.28
C SER A 467 21.44 -6.03 5.88
N ASP A 468 22.39 -6.92 6.15
CA ASP A 468 22.24 -8.38 6.10
C ASP A 468 21.48 -8.97 7.32
N LYS A 469 21.11 -8.14 8.30
CA LYS A 469 20.41 -8.56 9.52
C LYS A 469 18.90 -8.48 9.36
N ALA A 470 18.21 -9.60 9.56
CA ALA A 470 16.75 -9.70 9.45
C ALA A 470 16.02 -8.68 10.35
N ILE A 471 16.51 -8.44 11.58
CA ILE A 471 15.90 -7.49 12.52
C ILE A 471 15.88 -6.04 12.00
N ILE A 472 16.74 -5.69 11.06
CA ILE A 472 16.80 -4.37 10.42
C ILE A 472 16.04 -4.38 9.09
N SER A 473 16.32 -5.38 8.26
CA SER A 473 15.88 -5.37 6.85
C SER A 473 14.45 -5.86 6.65
N PHE A 474 13.88 -6.71 7.52
CA PHE A 474 12.51 -7.16 7.36
C PHE A 474 11.49 -6.02 7.53
N PRO A 475 11.54 -5.17 8.57
CA PRO A 475 10.64 -4.02 8.67
C PRO A 475 10.83 -3.00 7.54
N PHE A 476 12.08 -2.81 7.08
CA PHE A 476 12.39 -1.96 5.93
C PHE A 476 11.72 -2.45 4.65
N LEU A 477 11.82 -3.76 4.39
CA LEU A 477 11.18 -4.41 3.24
C LEU A 477 9.64 -4.42 3.37
N ASP A 478 9.11 -4.69 4.56
CA ASP A 478 7.67 -4.64 4.80
C ASP A 478 7.10 -3.26 4.49
N LEU A 479 7.79 -2.20 4.91
CA LEU A 479 7.37 -0.80 4.69
C LEU A 479 7.31 -0.41 3.20
N ARG A 480 8.22 -0.93 2.37
CA ARG A 480 8.37 -0.53 0.95
C ARG A 480 7.84 -1.55 -0.06
N ASN A 481 7.41 -2.70 0.41
CA ASN A 481 6.93 -3.79 -0.44
C ASN A 481 5.53 -4.25 -0.01
N SER A 482 5.38 -4.96 1.12
CA SER A 482 4.07 -5.48 1.50
C SER A 482 3.09 -4.38 1.93
N LEU A 483 3.53 -3.33 2.59
CA LEU A 483 2.66 -2.22 2.96
C LEU A 483 2.16 -1.47 1.71
N ALA A 484 3.07 -1.16 0.77
CA ALA A 484 2.78 -0.42 -0.44
C ALA A 484 1.81 -1.14 -1.39
N ASP A 485 2.04 -2.44 -1.60
CA ASP A 485 1.35 -3.22 -2.64
C ASP A 485 0.22 -4.13 -2.10
N ASP A 486 -0.03 -4.12 -0.78
CA ASP A 486 -1.15 -4.80 -0.14
C ASP A 486 -2.04 -3.76 0.59
N LEU A 487 -1.69 -3.35 1.81
CA LEU A 487 -2.55 -2.55 2.69
C LEU A 487 -2.85 -1.14 2.14
N LEU A 488 -1.84 -0.39 1.71
CA LEU A 488 -2.04 0.98 1.20
C LEU A 488 -2.77 0.98 -0.14
N MET A 489 -2.45 0.01 -1.00
CA MET A 489 -3.07 -0.11 -2.32
C MET A 489 -4.58 -0.31 -2.21
N TYR A 490 -5.06 -1.28 -1.41
CA TYR A 490 -6.49 -1.48 -1.29
C TYR A 490 -7.18 -0.37 -0.49
N THR A 491 -6.49 0.24 0.49
CA THR A 491 -7.03 1.40 1.22
C THR A 491 -7.27 2.58 0.28
N ASP A 492 -6.27 2.92 -0.55
CA ASP A 492 -6.43 4.00 -1.54
C ASP A 492 -7.58 3.70 -2.51
N LYS A 493 -7.61 2.51 -3.10
CA LYS A 493 -8.64 2.15 -4.09
C LYS A 493 -10.05 2.13 -3.50
N LEU A 494 -10.25 1.59 -2.29
CA LEU A 494 -11.56 1.57 -1.64
C LEU A 494 -12.03 2.96 -1.22
N MET A 495 -11.16 3.75 -0.58
CA MET A 495 -11.50 5.11 -0.18
C MET A 495 -11.78 5.98 -1.41
N MET A 496 -10.94 5.90 -2.44
CA MET A 496 -11.10 6.69 -3.65
C MET A 496 -12.30 6.24 -4.51
N HIS A 497 -12.75 5.00 -4.39
CA HIS A 497 -14.01 4.58 -5.02
C HIS A 497 -15.20 5.42 -4.52
N PHE A 498 -15.13 5.89 -3.29
CA PHE A 498 -16.11 6.79 -2.68
C PHE A 498 -15.63 8.26 -2.65
N SER A 499 -14.60 8.62 -3.42
CA SER A 499 -14.05 9.97 -3.49
C SER A 499 -13.55 10.51 -2.14
N VAL A 500 -12.93 9.67 -1.31
CA VAL A 500 -12.31 10.04 -0.03
C VAL A 500 -10.81 9.88 -0.10
N GLU A 501 -10.07 10.91 0.28
CA GLU A 501 -8.60 10.85 0.42
C GLU A 501 -8.21 10.28 1.77
N CYS A 502 -7.45 9.19 1.79
CA CYS A 502 -6.81 8.67 3.01
C CYS A 502 -5.35 9.13 3.08
N ARG A 503 -5.02 9.86 4.15
CA ARG A 503 -3.68 10.33 4.51
C ARG A 503 -3.10 9.48 5.62
N VAL A 504 -1.77 9.34 5.64
CA VAL A 504 -1.05 8.43 6.55
C VAL A 504 0.10 9.16 7.25
N PRO A 505 -0.17 9.97 8.29
CA PRO A 505 0.83 10.84 8.92
C PRO A 505 2.09 10.12 9.39
N ILE A 506 1.98 8.86 9.77
CA ILE A 506 3.11 8.07 10.24
C ILE A 506 4.13 7.81 9.12
N LEU A 507 3.71 7.89 7.85
CA LEU A 507 4.59 7.75 6.69
C LEU A 507 5.18 9.08 6.21
N ASP A 508 5.21 10.11 7.07
CA ASP A 508 5.96 11.35 6.83
C ASP A 508 7.46 11.03 6.69
N ASN A 509 8.12 11.66 5.72
CA ASN A 509 9.52 11.35 5.38
C ASN A 509 10.47 11.59 6.56
N ASP A 510 10.34 12.74 7.26
CA ASP A 510 11.22 13.12 8.35
C ASP A 510 11.02 12.16 9.54
N LEU A 511 9.77 11.83 9.85
CA LEU A 511 9.41 10.91 10.92
C LEU A 511 9.95 9.50 10.64
N ILE A 512 9.78 8.99 9.41
CA ILE A 512 10.28 7.65 9.05
C ILE A 512 11.81 7.61 9.04
N GLU A 513 12.50 8.63 8.54
CA GLU A 513 13.96 8.69 8.58
C GLU A 513 14.49 8.67 10.01
N PHE A 514 13.85 9.40 10.90
CA PHE A 514 14.18 9.34 12.32
C PHE A 514 13.96 7.93 12.90
N ILE A 515 12.76 7.33 12.70
CA ILE A 515 12.45 5.99 13.23
C ILE A 515 13.42 4.94 12.68
N GLU A 516 13.74 4.98 11.38
CA GLU A 516 14.68 4.05 10.75
C GLU A 516 16.10 4.22 11.30
N SER A 517 16.53 5.43 11.65
CA SER A 517 17.84 5.69 12.25
C SER A 517 18.01 5.07 13.64
N LEU A 518 16.93 4.89 14.39
CA LEU A 518 16.94 4.39 15.76
C LEU A 518 17.37 2.92 15.85
N HIS A 519 18.18 2.60 16.87
CA HIS A 519 18.47 1.23 17.21
C HIS A 519 17.16 0.47 17.56
N HIS A 520 17.07 -0.79 17.14
CA HIS A 520 15.84 -1.58 17.29
C HIS A 520 15.34 -1.70 18.75
N SER A 521 16.21 -1.56 19.76
CA SER A 521 15.81 -1.63 21.19
C SER A 521 14.86 -0.53 21.62
N TYR A 522 14.80 0.61 20.91
CA TYR A 522 13.82 1.66 21.19
C TYR A 522 12.44 1.36 20.55
N LYS A 523 12.36 0.35 19.72
CA LYS A 523 11.15 -0.05 18.99
C LYS A 523 10.60 -1.40 19.47
N LEU A 524 11.48 -2.36 19.81
CA LEU A 524 11.14 -3.75 20.09
C LEU A 524 11.93 -4.33 21.25
N SER A 525 11.22 -5.05 22.14
CA SER A 525 11.77 -5.98 23.13
C SER A 525 11.05 -7.33 23.06
N PHE A 526 11.48 -8.32 23.84
CA PHE A 526 10.79 -9.62 23.93
C PHE A 526 9.30 -9.49 24.30
N SER A 527 8.96 -8.54 25.16
CA SER A 527 7.58 -8.34 25.64
C SER A 527 6.82 -7.27 24.89
N LYS A 528 7.48 -6.21 24.42
CA LYS A 528 6.84 -4.98 23.93
C LYS A 528 7.34 -4.61 22.53
N GLY A 529 6.41 -4.25 21.63
CA GLY A 529 6.67 -3.50 20.39
C GLY A 529 6.24 -2.04 20.53
N LYS A 530 6.60 -1.20 19.58
CA LYS A 530 6.26 0.25 19.53
C LYS A 530 6.71 1.02 20.78
N ILE A 531 7.89 0.72 21.33
CA ILE A 531 8.33 1.23 22.64
C ILE A 531 8.31 2.76 22.66
N ILE A 532 9.06 3.42 21.78
CA ILE A 532 9.14 4.89 21.70
C ILE A 532 7.78 5.54 21.39
N HIS A 533 6.99 4.92 20.54
CA HIS A 533 5.64 5.39 20.17
C HIS A 533 4.70 5.39 21.39
N LYS A 534 4.77 4.33 22.21
CA LYS A 534 3.98 4.24 23.43
C LYS A 534 4.42 5.25 24.48
N GLN A 535 5.74 5.46 24.64
CA GLN A 535 6.26 6.46 25.56
C GLN A 535 5.78 7.86 25.20
N PHE A 536 5.81 8.23 23.94
CA PHE A 536 5.25 9.51 23.50
C PHE A 536 3.73 9.57 23.66
N ALA A 537 3.02 8.48 23.34
CA ALA A 537 1.56 8.44 23.43
C ALA A 537 1.03 8.67 24.85
N GLU A 538 1.82 8.37 25.90
CA GLU A 538 1.47 8.62 27.30
C GLU A 538 1.34 10.12 27.64
N GLU A 539 1.88 11.01 26.81
CA GLU A 539 1.68 12.47 26.91
C GLU A 539 0.26 12.90 26.47
N TYR A 540 -0.39 12.13 25.63
CA TYR A 540 -1.69 12.44 25.00
C TYR A 540 -2.84 11.56 25.48
N LEU A 541 -2.56 10.34 25.89
CA LEU A 541 -3.55 9.30 26.11
C LEU A 541 -3.33 8.61 27.46
N PRO A 542 -4.41 8.25 28.19
CA PRO A 542 -4.28 7.50 29.43
C PRO A 542 -3.69 6.10 29.19
N ALA A 543 -3.02 5.55 30.19
CA ALA A 543 -2.37 4.24 30.15
C ALA A 543 -3.32 3.10 29.71
N SER A 544 -4.60 3.19 30.04
CA SER A 544 -5.65 2.23 29.62
C SER A 544 -5.84 2.16 28.11
N ILE A 545 -5.55 3.24 27.37
CA ILE A 545 -5.59 3.28 25.90
C ILE A 545 -4.21 2.88 25.35
N VAL A 546 -3.12 3.45 25.87
CA VAL A 546 -1.75 3.22 25.38
C VAL A 546 -1.34 1.74 25.49
N HIS A 547 -1.70 1.08 26.57
CA HIS A 547 -1.31 -0.32 26.83
C HIS A 547 -2.41 -1.33 26.54
N ARG A 548 -3.50 -0.90 25.91
CA ARG A 548 -4.57 -1.79 25.47
C ARG A 548 -4.00 -2.89 24.56
N LYS A 549 -4.46 -4.14 24.79
CA LYS A 549 -4.08 -5.25 23.93
C LYS A 549 -4.62 -5.00 22.52
N LYS A 550 -3.74 -5.01 21.53
CA LYS A 550 -4.17 -4.92 20.12
C LYS A 550 -5.05 -6.12 19.78
N ILE A 551 -6.28 -5.83 19.45
CA ILE A 551 -7.18 -6.77 18.81
C ILE A 551 -7.09 -6.39 17.33
N GLY A 552 -6.53 -7.25 16.51
CA GLY A 552 -6.51 -6.98 15.07
C GLY A 552 -7.93 -6.95 14.53
N PHE A 553 -8.12 -6.45 13.31
CA PHE A 553 -9.37 -6.57 12.56
C PHE A 553 -9.69 -8.07 12.35
N ALA A 554 -10.06 -8.75 13.46
CA ALA A 554 -10.51 -10.13 13.39
C ALA A 554 -11.91 -10.11 12.75
N THR A 555 -12.06 -10.82 11.65
CA THR A 555 -13.34 -10.94 10.94
C THR A 555 -13.94 -12.33 11.22
N PRO A 556 -15.27 -12.50 11.20
CA PRO A 556 -15.91 -13.81 11.33
C PRO A 556 -15.77 -14.69 10.08
N ALA A 557 -14.90 -14.31 9.15
CA ALA A 557 -14.73 -14.94 7.85
C ALA A 557 -14.47 -16.45 7.94
N SER A 558 -13.63 -16.89 8.88
CA SER A 558 -13.36 -18.33 9.05
C SER A 558 -14.63 -19.13 9.37
N LYS A 559 -15.52 -18.60 10.20
CA LYS A 559 -16.81 -19.23 10.49
C LYS A 559 -17.72 -19.18 9.27
N TRP A 560 -17.75 -18.05 8.57
CA TRP A 560 -18.54 -17.85 7.36
C TRP A 560 -18.11 -18.82 6.25
N TYR A 561 -16.80 -19.01 6.02
CA TYR A 561 -16.28 -19.96 5.03
C TYR A 561 -16.72 -21.41 5.33
N LYS A 562 -16.78 -21.80 6.59
CA LYS A 562 -17.27 -23.12 6.97
C LYS A 562 -18.74 -23.30 6.64
N THR A 563 -19.58 -22.32 7.02
CA THR A 563 -21.03 -22.41 6.79
C THR A 563 -21.41 -22.33 5.33
N HIS A 564 -20.61 -21.67 4.49
CA HIS A 564 -20.90 -21.46 3.06
C HIS A 564 -19.92 -22.21 2.13
N LYS A 565 -19.30 -23.28 2.63
CA LYS A 565 -18.28 -24.05 1.89
C LYS A 565 -18.75 -24.46 0.51
N GLN A 566 -19.98 -25.02 0.38
CA GLN A 566 -20.51 -25.47 -0.91
C GLN A 566 -20.63 -24.32 -1.91
N LEU A 567 -21.16 -23.18 -1.49
CA LEU A 567 -21.25 -21.99 -2.32
C LEU A 567 -19.87 -21.51 -2.81
N ILE A 568 -18.88 -21.50 -1.91
CA ILE A 568 -17.49 -21.13 -2.25
C ILE A 568 -16.89 -22.12 -3.24
N GLU A 569 -17.08 -23.42 -3.01
CA GLU A 569 -16.63 -24.47 -3.90
C GLU A 569 -17.26 -24.32 -5.30
N ASP A 570 -18.56 -24.08 -5.37
CA ASP A 570 -19.28 -23.88 -6.64
C ASP A 570 -18.74 -22.67 -7.41
N ILE A 571 -18.52 -21.52 -6.74
CA ILE A 571 -17.97 -20.32 -7.38
C ILE A 571 -16.55 -20.60 -7.91
N ILE A 572 -15.66 -21.14 -7.07
CA ILE A 572 -14.27 -21.33 -7.47
C ILE A 572 -14.15 -22.40 -8.57
N CYS A 573 -14.85 -23.53 -8.41
CA CYS A 573 -14.70 -24.67 -9.32
C CYS A 573 -15.46 -24.50 -10.64
N SER A 574 -16.47 -23.61 -10.72
CA SER A 574 -17.16 -23.30 -11.98
C SER A 574 -16.38 -22.36 -12.90
N SER A 575 -15.42 -21.60 -12.37
CA SER A 575 -14.58 -20.69 -13.16
C SER A 575 -13.66 -21.44 -14.12
N LYS A 576 -13.87 -21.21 -15.43
CA LYS A 576 -13.05 -21.84 -16.49
C LYS A 576 -11.59 -21.40 -16.40
N GLU A 577 -11.32 -20.15 -16.04
CA GLU A 577 -9.95 -19.62 -15.92
C GLU A 577 -9.22 -20.23 -14.72
N ILE A 578 -9.92 -20.43 -13.59
CA ILE A 578 -9.38 -21.17 -12.46
C ILE A 578 -9.02 -22.60 -12.88
N GLY A 579 -9.88 -23.30 -13.62
CA GLY A 579 -9.61 -24.67 -14.09
C GLY A 579 -8.40 -24.78 -15.02
N LYS A 580 -8.02 -23.72 -15.74
CA LYS A 580 -6.79 -23.69 -16.56
C LYS A 580 -5.51 -23.63 -15.71
N ILE A 581 -5.56 -22.92 -14.58
CA ILE A 581 -4.40 -22.62 -13.72
C ILE A 581 -4.26 -23.64 -12.60
N PHE A 582 -5.38 -24.05 -12.00
CA PHE A 582 -5.43 -24.79 -10.74
C PHE A 582 -5.96 -26.21 -10.85
N ASN A 583 -5.46 -27.09 -9.97
CA ASN A 583 -5.98 -28.42 -9.76
C ASN A 583 -7.23 -28.35 -8.86
N ILE A 584 -8.39 -28.60 -9.44
CA ILE A 584 -9.69 -28.52 -8.74
C ILE A 584 -9.76 -29.45 -7.52
N ASN A 585 -9.18 -30.67 -7.59
CA ASN A 585 -9.15 -31.59 -6.46
C ASN A 585 -8.32 -31.04 -5.28
N ALA A 586 -7.21 -30.36 -5.58
CA ALA A 586 -6.40 -29.73 -4.54
C ALA A 586 -7.11 -28.50 -3.92
N ILE A 587 -7.91 -27.75 -4.68
CA ILE A 587 -8.77 -26.69 -4.13
C ILE A 587 -9.78 -27.28 -3.14
N LYS A 588 -10.45 -28.37 -3.50
CA LYS A 588 -11.38 -29.08 -2.61
C LYS A 588 -10.70 -29.57 -1.33
N GLU A 589 -9.45 -30.04 -1.42
CA GLU A 589 -8.64 -30.43 -0.25
C GLU A 589 -8.37 -29.24 0.68
N VAL A 590 -8.06 -28.04 0.14
CA VAL A 590 -7.89 -26.81 0.93
C VAL A 590 -9.16 -26.45 1.68
N LEU A 591 -10.32 -26.47 1.01
CA LEU A 591 -11.63 -26.19 1.62
C LEU A 591 -11.97 -27.19 2.72
N ASN A 592 -11.76 -28.50 2.48
CA ASN A 592 -11.98 -29.56 3.47
C ASN A 592 -11.07 -29.41 4.70
N THR A 593 -9.78 -29.10 4.47
CA THR A 593 -8.82 -28.91 5.54
C THR A 593 -9.18 -27.70 6.41
N HIS A 594 -9.67 -26.61 5.79
CA HIS A 594 -10.13 -25.45 6.54
C HIS A 594 -11.36 -25.76 7.40
N GLU A 595 -12.31 -26.52 6.87
CA GLU A 595 -13.51 -26.94 7.61
C GLU A 595 -13.13 -27.66 8.91
N GLN A 596 -12.14 -28.56 8.86
CA GLN A 596 -11.69 -29.36 10.00
C GLN A 596 -10.84 -28.55 10.99
N ASN A 597 -9.86 -27.77 10.49
CA ASN A 597 -8.76 -27.22 11.28
C ASN A 597 -8.72 -25.69 11.34
N GLN A 598 -9.60 -24.97 10.65
CA GLN A 598 -9.61 -23.49 10.48
C GLN A 598 -8.28 -22.92 9.92
N ASN A 599 -7.56 -23.73 9.16
CA ASN A 599 -6.36 -23.30 8.44
C ASN A 599 -6.72 -23.01 6.98
N GLY A 600 -6.05 -22.07 6.34
CA GLY A 600 -6.26 -21.77 4.91
C GLY A 600 -7.23 -20.62 4.61
N GLU A 601 -7.68 -19.87 5.61
CA GLU A 601 -8.58 -18.71 5.43
C GLU A 601 -8.07 -17.73 4.35
N LYS A 602 -6.79 -17.39 4.37
CA LYS A 602 -6.17 -16.50 3.39
C LYS A 602 -6.12 -17.10 1.98
N GLN A 603 -5.84 -18.41 1.91
CA GLN A 603 -5.82 -19.13 0.63
C GLN A 603 -7.21 -19.20 0.02
N ILE A 604 -8.24 -19.46 0.84
CA ILE A 604 -9.64 -19.52 0.40
C ILE A 604 -10.08 -18.16 -0.15
N LEU A 605 -9.85 -17.09 0.60
CA LEU A 605 -10.19 -15.74 0.14
C LEU A 605 -9.48 -15.39 -1.16
N LEU A 606 -8.20 -15.73 -1.26
CA LEU A 606 -7.41 -15.47 -2.46
C LEU A 606 -7.93 -16.24 -3.67
N LEU A 607 -8.22 -17.53 -3.53
CA LEU A 607 -8.81 -18.35 -4.60
C LEU A 607 -10.19 -17.84 -5.01
N LEU A 608 -11.03 -17.48 -4.03
CA LEU A 608 -12.34 -16.91 -4.29
C LEU A 608 -12.24 -15.55 -5.01
N SER A 609 -11.32 -14.70 -4.55
CA SER A 609 -11.08 -13.40 -5.20
C SER A 609 -10.55 -13.55 -6.62
N LEU A 610 -9.66 -14.51 -6.88
CA LEU A 610 -9.18 -14.82 -8.22
C LEU A 610 -10.32 -15.33 -9.12
N ALA A 611 -11.18 -16.24 -8.61
CA ALA A 611 -12.31 -16.75 -9.38
C ALA A 611 -13.26 -15.62 -9.81
N LEU A 612 -13.58 -14.71 -8.88
CA LEU A 612 -14.47 -13.57 -9.14
C LEU A 612 -13.84 -12.47 -10.00
N LEU A 613 -12.50 -12.37 -10.03
CA LEU A 613 -11.78 -11.39 -10.86
C LEU A 613 -11.61 -11.87 -12.31
N MET A 614 -11.53 -13.19 -12.50
CA MET A 614 -11.32 -13.84 -13.79
C MET A 614 -12.63 -14.19 -14.52
N GLU A 615 -13.80 -13.97 -13.87
CA GLU A 615 -15.11 -14.01 -14.53
C GLU A 615 -15.30 -12.82 -15.48
#